data_4fe7bab6d2684be82d53ea36fe2b4f73
#
_entry.id   4fe7bab6d2684be82d53ea36fe2b4f73
#
_cell.length_a   1.000
_cell.length_b   1.000
_cell.length_c   1.000
_cell.angle_alpha   90.00
_cell.angle_beta   90.00
_cell.angle_gamma   90.00
#
_symmetry.space_group_name_H-M   'P 1'
#
loop_
_entity.id
_entity.type
_entity.pdbx_description
1 polymer ?
#
loop_
_entity_poly.entity_id
_entity_poly.type
_entity_poly.pdbx_seq_one_letter_code
_entity_poly.pdbx_strand_id
1 'polypeptide(L)'
;MSMNDPLGDMLTRIRNAQRAKKSDVVSPASKLRENVLEVLKKEGYIENYEKVNVKPGIDELHIKLKYHEGASVITEIYRVSTPGRRVYSSVKDLPRVYNGLGISIVSTPHGVMSDNDARKANVGGEILCQVF
;
A
#
# COMPACT_ATOMS: atom_id res chain seq x y z
N MET A 1 -5.00 -18.64 -5.40
CA MET A 1 -4.27 -17.37 -5.24
C MET A 1 -2.79 -17.60 -5.43
N SER A 2 -2.19 -16.84 -6.30
CA SER A 2 -0.77 -16.97 -6.58
C SER A 2 0.06 -16.32 -5.47
N MET A 3 1.08 -17.01 -4.98
CA MET A 3 2.03 -16.45 -4.03
C MET A 3 3.12 -15.61 -4.75
N ASN A 4 2.96 -15.42 -6.06
CA ASN A 4 3.94 -14.69 -6.86
C ASN A 4 3.85 -13.16 -6.68
N ASP A 5 2.82 -12.66 -5.99
CA ASP A 5 2.67 -11.24 -5.74
C ASP A 5 2.33 -10.99 -4.27
N PRO A 6 3.35 -11.02 -3.39
CA PRO A 6 3.11 -10.80 -1.96
C PRO A 6 2.46 -9.47 -1.62
N LEU A 7 2.82 -8.39 -2.33
CA LEU A 7 2.19 -7.10 -2.11
C LEU A 7 0.72 -7.12 -2.51
N GLY A 8 0.42 -7.70 -3.67
CA GLY A 8 -0.96 -7.85 -4.13
C GLY A 8 -1.79 -8.65 -3.15
N ASP A 9 -1.21 -9.70 -2.55
CA ASP A 9 -1.89 -10.49 -1.52
C ASP A 9 -2.23 -9.63 -0.31
N MET A 10 -1.30 -8.81 0.17
CA MET A 10 -1.57 -7.92 1.30
C MET A 10 -2.71 -6.95 0.99
N LEU A 11 -2.70 -6.34 -0.19
CA LEU A 11 -3.77 -5.41 -0.58
C LEU A 11 -5.13 -6.12 -0.64
N THR A 12 -5.15 -7.34 -1.13
CA THR A 12 -6.37 -8.15 -1.18
C THR A 12 -6.88 -8.46 0.24
N ARG A 13 -5.98 -8.79 1.16
CA ARG A 13 -6.35 -9.03 2.56
C ARG A 13 -6.97 -7.79 3.20
N ILE A 14 -6.38 -6.63 2.94
CA ILE A 14 -6.92 -5.35 3.43
C ILE A 14 -8.32 -5.13 2.87
N ARG A 15 -8.49 -5.30 1.56
CA ARG A 15 -9.78 -5.11 0.89
C ARG A 15 -10.86 -6.03 1.46
N ASN A 16 -10.53 -7.32 1.61
CA ASN A 16 -11.48 -8.28 2.12
C ASN A 16 -11.84 -8.02 3.59
N ALA A 17 -10.85 -7.64 4.41
CA ALA A 17 -11.10 -7.32 5.81
C ALA A 17 -12.02 -6.11 5.96
N GLN A 18 -11.86 -5.11 5.10
CA GLN A 18 -12.72 -3.93 5.10
C GLN A 18 -14.15 -4.28 4.71
N ARG A 19 -14.34 -5.14 3.72
CA ARG A 19 -15.68 -5.60 3.33
C ARG A 19 -16.37 -6.32 4.47
N ALA A 20 -15.60 -7.06 5.28
CA ALA A 20 -16.12 -7.78 6.43
C ALA A 20 -16.18 -6.89 7.69
N LYS A 21 -15.85 -5.61 7.59
CA LYS A 21 -15.86 -4.65 8.71
C LYS A 21 -14.97 -5.08 9.86
N LYS A 22 -13.84 -5.74 9.57
CA LYS A 22 -12.88 -6.13 10.59
C LYS A 22 -12.02 -4.93 11.01
N SER A 23 -11.62 -4.89 12.28
CA SER A 23 -10.74 -3.84 12.78
C SER A 23 -9.29 -4.08 12.39
N ASP A 24 -8.88 -5.34 12.27
CA ASP A 24 -7.49 -5.72 12.05
C ASP A 24 -7.37 -6.78 10.96
N VAL A 25 -6.19 -6.81 10.34
CA VAL A 25 -5.85 -7.85 9.37
C VAL A 25 -4.37 -8.17 9.49
N VAL A 26 -4.02 -9.42 9.22
CA VAL A 26 -2.65 -9.91 9.33
C VAL A 26 -2.12 -10.28 7.96
N SER A 27 -0.87 -9.91 7.70
CA SER A 27 -0.16 -10.25 6.46
C SER A 27 1.25 -10.71 6.80
N PRO A 28 1.82 -11.64 6.03
CA PRO A 28 3.25 -11.94 6.18
C PRO A 28 4.07 -10.67 5.97
N ALA A 29 5.19 -10.55 6.67
CA ALA A 29 6.02 -9.37 6.62
C ALA A 29 7.04 -9.43 5.48
N SER A 30 7.32 -8.27 4.91
CA SER A 30 8.46 -8.05 4.02
C SER A 30 8.78 -6.56 4.06
N LYS A 31 10.00 -6.21 3.65
CA LYS A 31 10.41 -4.81 3.64
C LYS A 31 9.50 -3.97 2.76
N LEU A 32 9.17 -4.49 1.57
CA LEU A 32 8.31 -3.77 0.63
C LEU A 32 6.91 -3.55 1.21
N ARG A 33 6.32 -4.58 1.80
CA ARG A 33 4.99 -4.46 2.41
C ARG A 33 4.99 -3.47 3.56
N GLU A 34 6.04 -3.50 4.41
CA GLU A 34 6.19 -2.53 5.50
C GLU A 34 6.25 -1.10 4.95
N ASN A 35 7.05 -0.89 3.91
CA ASN A 35 7.22 0.43 3.32
C ASN A 35 5.91 0.96 2.75
N VAL A 36 5.11 0.09 2.13
CA VAL A 36 3.79 0.46 1.61
C VAL A 36 2.85 0.83 2.76
N LEU A 37 2.85 0.05 3.84
CA LEU A 37 2.02 0.35 5.01
C LEU A 37 2.41 1.67 5.65
N GLU A 38 3.70 2.00 5.67
CA GLU A 38 4.16 3.28 6.20
C GLU A 38 3.57 4.45 5.42
N VAL A 39 3.51 4.34 4.09
CA VAL A 39 2.89 5.37 3.25
C VAL A 39 1.39 5.44 3.52
N LEU A 40 0.72 4.30 3.59
CA LEU A 40 -0.73 4.28 3.87
C LEU A 40 -1.05 4.92 5.23
N LYS A 41 -0.22 4.66 6.23
CA LYS A 41 -0.39 5.26 7.55
C LYS A 41 -0.16 6.77 7.51
N LYS A 42 0.92 7.20 6.87
CA LYS A 42 1.26 8.62 6.74
C LYS A 42 0.17 9.40 6.03
N GLU A 43 -0.42 8.80 4.99
CA GLU A 43 -1.47 9.46 4.21
C GLU A 43 -2.86 9.29 4.81
N GLY A 44 -2.97 8.64 5.96
CA GLY A 44 -4.23 8.55 6.70
C GLY A 44 -5.19 7.47 6.24
N TYR A 45 -4.72 6.48 5.50
CA TYR A 45 -5.57 5.39 5.00
C TYR A 45 -5.71 4.22 5.96
N ILE A 46 -4.75 4.05 6.88
CA ILE A 46 -4.83 3.06 7.95
C ILE A 46 -4.50 3.74 9.27
N GLU A 47 -4.97 3.14 10.39
CA GLU A 47 -4.67 3.68 11.72
C GLU A 47 -3.21 3.48 12.07
N ASN A 48 -2.74 2.24 11.93
CA ASN A 48 -1.40 1.88 12.35
C ASN A 48 -1.07 0.47 11.84
N TYR A 49 0.16 0.07 12.01
CA TYR A 49 0.57 -1.30 11.78
C TYR A 49 1.72 -1.63 12.73
N GLU A 50 1.92 -2.93 12.95
CA GLU A 50 2.93 -3.41 13.87
C GLU A 50 3.56 -4.68 13.30
N LYS A 51 4.88 -4.79 13.38
CA LYS A 51 5.58 -6.00 12.98
C LYS A 51 5.74 -6.89 14.22
N VAL A 52 5.21 -8.10 14.14
CA VAL A 52 5.18 -9.05 15.23
C VAL A 52 5.96 -10.29 14.85
N ASN A 53 6.91 -10.69 15.69
CA ASN A 53 7.64 -11.93 15.48
C ASN A 53 6.81 -13.09 16.00
N VAL A 54 6.47 -14.04 15.13
CA VAL A 54 5.63 -15.19 15.47
C VAL A 54 6.47 -16.39 15.82
N LYS A 55 7.55 -16.60 15.05
CA LYS A 55 8.52 -17.70 15.23
C LYS A 55 9.88 -17.17 14.84
N PRO A 56 10.98 -17.84 15.27
CA PRO A 56 12.30 -17.41 14.84
C PRO A 56 12.38 -17.23 13.33
N GLY A 57 12.72 -16.03 12.87
CA GLY A 57 12.87 -15.70 11.47
C GLY A 57 11.55 -15.47 10.71
N ILE A 58 10.39 -15.52 11.39
CA ILE A 58 9.09 -15.33 10.76
C ILE A 58 8.35 -14.17 11.43
N ASP A 59 8.14 -13.10 10.66
CA ASP A 59 7.43 -11.93 11.14
C ASP A 59 6.11 -11.75 10.38
N GLU A 60 5.15 -11.17 11.08
CA GLU A 60 3.85 -10.79 10.51
C GLU A 60 3.62 -9.31 10.69
N LEU A 61 2.85 -8.73 9.80
CA LEU A 61 2.38 -7.35 9.91
C LEU A 61 0.94 -7.38 10.38
N HIS A 62 0.70 -6.77 11.54
CA HIS A 62 -0.65 -6.62 12.09
C HIS A 62 -1.11 -5.22 11.75
N ILE A 63 -2.11 -5.13 10.90
CA ILE A 63 -2.57 -3.87 10.30
C ILE A 63 -3.88 -3.47 10.94
N LYS A 64 -3.93 -2.27 11.52
CA LYS A 64 -5.16 -1.74 12.09
C LYS A 64 -5.85 -0.85 11.07
N LEU A 65 -7.03 -1.27 10.64
CA LEU A 65 -7.79 -0.57 9.61
C LEU A 65 -8.47 0.66 10.18
N LYS A 66 -8.82 1.59 9.30
CA LYS A 66 -9.40 2.87 9.69
C LYS A 66 -10.80 3.03 9.11
N TYR A 67 -11.73 3.43 9.96
CA TYR A 67 -13.10 3.68 9.57
C TYR A 67 -13.50 5.08 10.04
N HIS A 68 -14.42 5.68 9.30
CA HIS A 68 -14.99 6.97 9.66
C HIS A 68 -16.51 6.85 9.54
N GLU A 69 -17.20 7.05 10.66
CA GLU A 69 -18.66 6.96 10.74
C GLU A 69 -19.18 5.64 10.15
N GLY A 70 -18.49 4.54 10.46
CA GLY A 70 -18.87 3.20 10.04
C GLY A 70 -18.45 2.81 8.62
N ALA A 71 -17.86 3.73 7.87
CA ALA A 71 -17.39 3.48 6.50
C ALA A 71 -15.88 3.35 6.45
N SER A 72 -15.38 2.45 5.60
CA SER A 72 -13.95 2.33 5.37
C SER A 72 -13.37 3.61 4.82
N VAL A 73 -12.22 4.03 5.35
CA VAL A 73 -11.51 5.21 4.82
C VAL A 73 -10.98 4.92 3.42
N ILE A 74 -10.52 3.69 3.16
CA ILE A 74 -10.13 3.28 1.82
C ILE A 74 -11.38 2.90 1.03
N THR A 75 -11.65 3.62 -0.05
CA THR A 75 -12.73 3.29 -0.96
C THR A 75 -12.27 2.26 -1.98
N GLU A 76 -11.09 2.46 -2.55
CA GLU A 76 -10.48 1.55 -3.52
C GLU A 76 -9.00 1.40 -3.22
N ILE A 77 -8.49 0.19 -3.35
CA ILE A 77 -7.06 -0.09 -3.27
C ILE A 77 -6.75 -1.23 -4.24
N TYR A 78 -5.78 -1.02 -5.13
CA TYR A 78 -5.47 -2.03 -6.13
C TYR A 78 -4.01 -1.96 -6.58
N ARG A 79 -3.52 -3.12 -6.98
CA ARG A 79 -2.17 -3.30 -7.50
C ARG A 79 -2.09 -2.70 -8.90
N VAL A 80 -0.95 -2.06 -9.22
CA VAL A 80 -0.69 -1.55 -10.58
C VAL A 80 0.44 -2.37 -11.20
N SER A 81 1.66 -2.24 -10.68
CA SER A 81 2.80 -3.02 -11.14
C SER A 81 2.77 -4.39 -10.51
N THR A 82 2.87 -5.43 -11.32
CA THR A 82 2.85 -6.81 -10.83
C THR A 82 4.12 -7.53 -11.28
N PRO A 83 4.46 -8.67 -10.67
CA PRO A 83 5.64 -9.44 -11.11
C PRO A 83 5.60 -9.81 -12.59
N GLY A 84 4.41 -10.06 -13.14
CA GLY A 84 4.25 -10.42 -14.54
C GLY A 84 4.17 -9.23 -15.50
N ARG A 85 3.97 -8.03 -14.95
CA ARG A 85 3.82 -6.83 -15.77
C ARG A 85 4.22 -5.60 -14.95
N ARG A 86 5.51 -5.27 -14.98
CA ARG A 86 6.03 -4.11 -14.27
C ARG A 86 5.60 -2.81 -14.94
N VAL A 87 5.25 -1.82 -14.13
CA VAL A 87 4.78 -0.51 -14.61
C VAL A 87 5.66 0.57 -13.99
N TYR A 88 6.34 1.32 -14.82
CA TYR A 88 7.23 2.42 -14.40
C TYR A 88 6.74 3.73 -14.97
N SER A 89 7.10 4.82 -14.32
CA SER A 89 6.73 6.15 -14.78
C SER A 89 7.85 7.14 -14.46
N SER A 90 8.07 8.08 -15.39
CA SER A 90 8.90 9.24 -15.10
C SER A 90 8.14 10.16 -14.15
N VAL A 91 8.84 11.10 -13.52
CA VAL A 91 8.20 12.06 -12.62
C VAL A 91 7.12 12.88 -13.33
N LYS A 92 7.34 13.20 -14.60
CA LYS A 92 6.39 14.01 -15.40
C LYS A 92 5.08 13.27 -15.66
N ASP A 93 5.15 11.94 -15.80
CA ASP A 93 4.03 11.12 -16.19
C ASP A 93 3.36 10.40 -15.02
N LEU A 94 3.77 10.68 -13.78
CA LEU A 94 3.15 10.07 -12.61
C LEU A 94 1.64 10.35 -12.60
N PRO A 95 0.81 9.30 -12.59
CA PRO A 95 -0.64 9.51 -12.65
C PRO A 95 -1.17 10.12 -11.35
N ARG A 96 -2.23 10.90 -11.50
CA ARG A 96 -2.99 11.42 -10.37
C ARG A 96 -4.23 10.56 -10.21
N VAL A 97 -4.49 10.13 -8.99
CA VAL A 97 -5.65 9.29 -8.69
C VAL A 97 -6.80 10.22 -8.31
N TYR A 98 -7.88 10.17 -9.08
CA TYR A 98 -9.08 11.01 -8.86
C TYR A 98 -8.69 12.48 -8.65
N ASN A 99 -7.88 13.02 -9.57
CA ASN A 99 -7.44 14.43 -9.54
C ASN A 99 -6.76 14.83 -8.23
N GLY A 100 -6.04 13.89 -7.63
CA GLY A 100 -5.28 14.16 -6.40
C GLY A 100 -6.02 13.85 -5.10
N LEU A 101 -7.26 13.36 -5.18
CA LEU A 101 -7.98 12.92 -3.98
C LEU A 101 -7.42 11.60 -3.44
N GLY A 102 -6.90 10.74 -4.32
CA GLY A 102 -6.21 9.53 -3.93
C GLY A 102 -4.71 9.65 -4.16
N ILE A 103 -3.98 8.55 -4.00
CA ILE A 103 -2.54 8.51 -4.19
C ILE A 103 -2.12 7.29 -5.02
N SER A 104 -0.99 7.43 -5.71
CA SER A 104 -0.21 6.29 -6.19
C SER A 104 0.93 6.09 -5.21
N ILE A 105 1.26 4.86 -4.88
CA ILE A 105 2.43 4.55 -4.06
C ILE A 105 3.52 4.07 -5.01
N VAL A 106 4.65 4.76 -4.97
CA VAL A 106 5.72 4.62 -5.96
C VAL A 106 7.01 4.17 -5.29
N SER A 107 7.67 3.19 -5.88
CA SER A 107 9.01 2.78 -5.44
C SER A 107 10.03 3.57 -6.24
N THR A 108 10.76 4.46 -5.57
CA THR A 108 11.71 5.38 -6.21
C THR A 108 13.14 5.08 -5.72
N PRO A 109 14.16 5.66 -6.37
CA PRO A 109 15.53 5.55 -5.85
C PRO A 109 15.71 6.10 -4.43
N HIS A 110 14.80 6.97 -3.98
CA HIS A 110 14.83 7.54 -2.64
C HIS A 110 13.90 6.82 -1.65
N GLY A 111 13.31 5.70 -2.06
CA GLY A 111 12.42 4.91 -1.22
C GLY A 111 11.00 4.84 -1.74
N VAL A 112 10.15 4.16 -0.99
CA VAL A 112 8.73 4.03 -1.31
C VAL A 112 8.01 5.26 -0.77
N MET A 113 7.23 5.93 -1.62
CA MET A 113 6.56 7.17 -1.24
C MET A 113 5.29 7.39 -2.08
N SER A 114 4.49 8.37 -1.68
CA SER A 114 3.33 8.76 -2.47
C SER A 114 3.78 9.49 -3.73
N ASP A 115 2.88 9.56 -4.73
CA ASP A 115 3.16 10.29 -5.96
C ASP A 115 3.42 11.78 -5.67
N ASN A 116 2.73 12.36 -4.70
CA ASN A 116 2.96 13.76 -4.31
C ASN A 116 4.38 13.95 -3.79
N ASP A 117 4.84 13.07 -2.92
CA ASP A 117 6.21 13.15 -2.39
C ASP A 117 7.24 12.89 -3.48
N ALA A 118 6.95 11.98 -4.41
CA ALA A 118 7.84 11.71 -5.54
C ALA A 118 7.97 12.94 -6.44
N ARG A 119 6.87 13.66 -6.67
CA ARG A 119 6.92 14.91 -7.45
C ARG A 119 7.75 15.96 -6.73
N LYS A 120 7.60 16.10 -5.42
CA LYS A 120 8.40 17.05 -4.63
C LYS A 120 9.88 16.71 -4.68
N ALA A 121 10.22 15.42 -4.67
CA ALA A 121 11.60 14.96 -4.75
C ALA A 121 12.11 14.91 -6.19
N ASN A 122 11.24 15.17 -7.18
CA ASN A 122 11.56 15.16 -8.60
C ASN A 122 12.09 13.79 -9.05
N VAL A 123 11.45 12.72 -8.63
CA VAL A 123 11.82 11.35 -9.00
C VAL A 123 10.62 10.57 -9.50
N GLY A 124 10.86 9.69 -10.46
CA GLY A 124 9.88 8.69 -10.89
C GLY A 124 10.25 7.32 -10.34
N GLY A 125 9.53 6.30 -10.76
CA GLY A 125 9.82 4.95 -10.32
C GLY A 125 8.73 3.95 -10.71
N GLU A 126 8.69 2.86 -9.98
CA GLU A 126 7.71 1.82 -10.20
C GLU A 126 6.42 2.15 -9.46
N ILE A 127 5.30 2.15 -10.19
CA ILE A 127 3.99 2.42 -9.58
C ILE A 127 3.49 1.11 -8.97
N LEU A 128 3.57 1.01 -7.65
CA LEU A 128 3.23 -0.22 -6.95
C LEU A 128 1.72 -0.44 -6.88
N CYS A 129 0.99 0.57 -6.44
CA CYS A 129 -0.44 0.47 -6.24
C CYS A 129 -1.08 1.85 -6.22
N GLN A 130 -2.41 1.87 -6.26
CA GLN A 130 -3.18 3.11 -6.16
C GLN A 130 -4.23 2.94 -5.09
N VAL A 131 -4.52 4.03 -4.38
CA VAL A 131 -5.44 4.05 -3.25
C VAL A 131 -6.32 5.29 -3.35
N PHE A 132 -7.58 5.07 -3.09
CA PHE A 132 -8.53 6.18 -3.02
C PHE A 132 -9.48 5.98 -1.85
#